data_ecd13a13508217f6b75bbd345df16cf4
#
_entry.id   ecd13a13508217f6b75bbd345df16cf4
#
_cell.length_a   1.000
_cell.length_b   1.000
_cell.length_c   1.000
_cell.angle_alpha   90.00
_cell.angle_beta   90.00
_cell.angle_gamma   90.00
#
_symmetry.space_group_name_H-M   'P 1'
#
loop_
_entity.id
_entity.type
_entity.pdbx_description
1 polymer ?
#
loop_
_entity_poly.entity_id
_entity_poly.type
_entity_poly.pdbx_seq_one_letter_code
_entity_poly.pdbx_strand_id
1 'polypeptide(L)'
;MTKHRGGRHGGMSSSGRGGRTLKGSRSAAAADRDLPVAKNEEHIIDIIGMNHDGEGVGRSEGYTLFVAGALPGEKVRVKVLKTKKQYGYAKLLDVLQASPDRIMAACPIYDQCGGCQLQHMSYAGQLAWKRQRVVDALERIGKLRVSGSLGEGTEDSAGIASVADAASKDAGIVVRETLGMAEPWRYRNKAQVPIGAAEGGLIGGFYARGSHRIIDMETCLIQHEHNDEVVARVKEIGSSLGISAYNEETGRGLLRHVVVKKAFRTGEIMLVLVTNGRDIPHADAWIGSIREQIPDVASICQNVNTKQTNVIFGDETRVLWGRDVIYDYIGSVQFAISARSFYQVNPVQTEVLYGKTVEYAGLTGNETVIDAYCGIGTISLFLAQHADQVYGVEIVKEAIEDARSNAKLNGMNNVKFEVGASEDVIPRWKEQGIEADVIVVDPPRKGCDPRLLDTILEMKPERVVYVSCNASTLARDLRVLEDGGYRTVEVQPVDMFPHTVHVECTVLLKLRGAKD
;
A
#
# COMPACT_ATOMS: atom_id res chain seq x y z
N MET A 1 0.87 62.17 4.41
CA MET A 1 -0.20 63.17 4.20
C MET A 1 -1.50 62.54 4.62
N THR A 2 -1.99 63.00 5.73
CA THR A 2 -3.31 63.47 6.15
C THR A 2 -4.40 62.40 6.22
N LYS A 3 -4.78 61.92 7.44
CA LYS A 3 -5.69 62.48 8.47
C LYS A 3 -7.13 62.64 7.95
N HIS A 4 -8.19 62.06 8.56
CA HIS A 4 -8.87 62.40 9.84
C HIS A 4 -10.02 61.40 10.08
N ARG A 5 -10.23 60.84 11.27
CA ARG A 5 -11.03 61.31 12.47
C ARG A 5 -12.52 61.53 12.15
N GLY A 6 -13.43 60.89 12.84
CA GLY A 6 -13.94 60.79 14.18
C GLY A 6 -15.43 60.51 14.03
N GLY A 7 -16.22 60.13 14.94
CA GLY A 7 -16.38 60.30 16.33
C GLY A 7 -17.70 59.73 16.83
N ARG A 8 -17.70 59.43 18.05
CA ARG A 8 -18.64 59.13 19.14
C ARG A 8 -20.12 59.53 19.01
N HIS A 9 -21.00 58.71 19.56
CA HIS A 9 -21.93 58.86 20.74
C HIS A 9 -23.00 57.75 20.63
N GLY A 10 -23.35 56.94 21.60
CA GLY A 10 -23.66 57.18 22.99
C GLY A 10 -25.17 56.98 23.21
N GLY A 11 -25.58 56.00 24.00
CA GLY A 11 -26.99 55.86 24.38
C GLY A 11 -27.25 54.57 25.14
N MET A 12 -27.51 54.73 26.43
CA MET A 12 -27.78 53.70 27.46
C MET A 12 -29.22 53.19 27.44
N SER A 13 -29.35 51.99 28.04
CA SER A 13 -30.44 51.43 28.88
C SER A 13 -31.49 50.61 28.13
N SER A 14 -31.83 49.38 28.54
CA SER A 14 -32.38 48.93 29.80
C SER A 14 -32.61 47.41 29.78
N SER A 15 -32.33 46.82 30.89
CA SER A 15 -32.85 45.57 31.51
C SER A 15 -33.92 44.76 30.80
N GLY A 16 -33.61 43.45 30.58
CA GLY A 16 -34.56 42.38 30.30
C GLY A 16 -33.98 41.04 30.74
N ARG A 17 -34.36 40.58 31.95
CA ARG A 17 -34.09 39.21 32.42
C ARG A 17 -34.87 38.23 31.55
N GLY A 18 -34.16 37.35 30.84
CA GLY A 18 -34.73 36.22 30.11
C GLY A 18 -33.89 34.97 30.37
N GLY A 19 -34.47 34.01 31.05
CA GLY A 19 -33.84 32.79 31.54
C GLY A 19 -33.16 31.98 30.41
N ARG A 20 -31.92 31.64 30.63
CA ARG A 20 -31.18 30.61 29.86
C ARG A 20 -31.72 29.24 30.26
N THR A 21 -32.68 28.72 29.51
CA THR A 21 -32.99 27.29 29.47
C THR A 21 -31.80 26.55 28.90
N LEU A 22 -31.12 25.80 29.74
CA LEU A 22 -30.19 24.74 29.39
C LEU A 22 -30.92 23.74 28.46
N LYS A 23 -30.72 23.84 27.16
CA LYS A 23 -31.04 22.73 26.26
C LYS A 23 -30.01 21.65 26.52
N GLY A 24 -30.41 20.72 27.35
CA GLY A 24 -29.66 19.52 27.69
C GLY A 24 -29.39 18.68 26.46
N SER A 25 -28.21 18.11 26.42
CA SER A 25 -27.73 17.02 25.59
C SER A 25 -28.67 15.80 25.68
N ARG A 26 -29.71 15.77 24.85
CA ARG A 26 -30.63 14.64 24.67
C ARG A 26 -30.74 14.25 23.18
N SER A 27 -29.66 13.85 22.55
CA SER A 27 -29.78 13.29 21.20
C SER A 27 -28.85 12.10 20.88
N ALA A 28 -27.92 11.73 21.76
CA ALA A 28 -27.10 10.56 21.57
C ALA A 28 -27.67 9.27 22.19
N ALA A 29 -28.51 9.36 23.20
CA ALA A 29 -29.09 8.21 23.91
C ALA A 29 -30.43 7.70 23.34
N ALA A 30 -31.06 8.43 22.41
CA ALA A 30 -32.33 8.02 21.81
C ALA A 30 -32.17 7.20 20.51
N ALA A 31 -31.02 7.26 19.86
CA ALA A 31 -30.74 6.48 18.64
C ALA A 31 -30.29 5.03 18.91
N ASP A 32 -29.99 4.70 20.16
CA ASP A 32 -29.46 3.37 20.56
C ASP A 32 -30.59 2.39 21.01
N ARG A 33 -31.86 2.86 21.08
CA ARG A 33 -32.97 2.08 21.64
C ARG A 33 -33.66 1.12 20.67
N ASP A 34 -33.40 1.22 19.38
CA ASP A 34 -34.02 0.38 18.33
C ASP A 34 -33.06 -0.60 17.63
N LEU A 35 -31.82 -0.70 18.10
CA LEU A 35 -30.88 -1.65 17.50
C LEU A 35 -31.03 -3.03 18.18
N PRO A 36 -30.94 -4.14 17.41
CA PRO A 36 -31.07 -5.50 17.95
C PRO A 36 -29.91 -5.92 18.84
N VAL A 37 -28.85 -5.10 18.92
CA VAL A 37 -27.66 -5.33 19.75
C VAL A 37 -27.28 -4.07 20.49
N ALA A 38 -26.84 -4.20 21.77
CA ALA A 38 -26.36 -3.07 22.57
C ALA A 38 -24.85 -3.21 22.90
N LYS A 39 -24.22 -2.06 23.19
CA LYS A 39 -22.82 -2.04 23.61
C LYS A 39 -22.62 -2.88 24.88
N ASN A 40 -21.54 -3.66 24.92
CA ASN A 40 -21.11 -4.60 25.96
C ASN A 40 -21.94 -5.90 26.04
N GLU A 41 -22.95 -6.10 25.22
CA GLU A 41 -23.62 -7.40 25.11
C GLU A 41 -22.72 -8.46 24.46
N GLU A 42 -22.94 -9.71 24.82
CA GLU A 42 -22.25 -10.85 24.25
C GLU A 42 -23.22 -11.63 23.34
N HIS A 43 -22.73 -12.01 22.18
CA HIS A 43 -23.48 -12.77 21.18
C HIS A 43 -22.66 -13.95 20.67
N ILE A 44 -23.35 -15.02 20.27
CA ILE A 44 -22.76 -16.11 19.49
C ILE A 44 -23.23 -15.92 18.05
N ILE A 45 -22.29 -15.79 17.14
CA ILE A 45 -22.56 -15.53 15.72
C ILE A 45 -21.72 -16.44 14.81
N ASP A 46 -22.25 -16.73 13.64
CA ASP A 46 -21.51 -17.37 12.55
C ASP A 46 -20.84 -16.29 11.68
N ILE A 47 -19.58 -16.51 11.35
CA ILE A 47 -18.80 -15.61 10.47
C ILE A 47 -19.01 -16.06 9.02
N ILE A 48 -19.73 -15.26 8.27
CA ILE A 48 -20.16 -15.54 6.89
C ILE A 48 -19.22 -14.99 5.80
N GLY A 49 -18.23 -14.21 6.20
CA GLY A 49 -17.27 -13.60 5.27
C GLY A 49 -16.24 -12.75 6.01
N MET A 50 -15.44 -11.99 5.25
CA MET A 50 -14.42 -11.09 5.80
C MET A 50 -14.39 -9.81 4.98
N ASN A 51 -14.28 -8.65 5.65
CA ASN A 51 -14.22 -7.34 5.02
C ASN A 51 -12.82 -7.02 4.48
N HIS A 52 -12.68 -5.85 3.86
CA HIS A 52 -11.41 -5.40 3.26
C HIS A 52 -10.29 -5.10 4.29
N ASP A 53 -10.63 -4.94 5.56
CA ASP A 53 -9.68 -4.73 6.65
C ASP A 53 -9.24 -6.06 7.32
N GLY A 54 -9.77 -7.19 6.83
CA GLY A 54 -9.46 -8.52 7.40
C GLY A 54 -10.28 -8.83 8.66
N GLU A 55 -11.39 -8.13 8.88
CA GLU A 55 -12.30 -8.42 9.98
C GLU A 55 -13.39 -9.38 9.53
N GLY A 56 -13.67 -10.41 10.34
CA GLY A 56 -14.79 -11.32 10.10
C GLY A 56 -16.12 -10.58 10.12
N VAL A 57 -17.03 -10.99 9.24
CA VAL A 57 -18.38 -10.43 9.10
C VAL A 57 -19.39 -11.45 9.56
N GLY A 58 -20.12 -11.16 10.62
CA GLY A 58 -21.22 -11.97 11.12
C GLY A 58 -22.48 -11.15 11.31
N ARG A 59 -23.58 -11.82 11.67
CA ARG A 59 -24.86 -11.17 11.96
C ARG A 59 -25.46 -11.67 13.26
N SER A 60 -26.00 -10.74 14.04
CA SER A 60 -26.85 -11.04 15.19
C SER A 60 -28.20 -10.39 14.95
N GLU A 61 -29.28 -11.19 14.90
CA GLU A 61 -30.64 -10.72 14.61
C GLU A 61 -30.75 -9.80 13.38
N GLY A 62 -29.98 -10.15 12.31
CA GLY A 62 -29.90 -9.37 11.06
C GLY A 62 -28.95 -8.17 11.08
N TYR A 63 -28.45 -7.77 12.26
CA TYR A 63 -27.50 -6.66 12.40
C TYR A 63 -26.06 -7.12 12.17
N THR A 64 -25.34 -6.41 11.31
CA THR A 64 -23.98 -6.78 10.91
C THR A 64 -22.96 -6.39 11.97
N LEU A 65 -22.10 -7.34 12.35
CA LEU A 65 -20.97 -7.13 13.25
C LEU A 65 -19.65 -7.45 12.54
N PHE A 66 -18.70 -6.52 12.65
CA PHE A 66 -17.31 -6.73 12.24
C PHE A 66 -16.49 -7.19 13.44
N VAL A 67 -15.75 -8.28 13.28
CA VAL A 67 -15.04 -8.97 14.35
C VAL A 67 -13.58 -9.15 13.96
N ALA A 68 -12.70 -8.34 14.51
CA ALA A 68 -11.27 -8.49 14.28
C ALA A 68 -10.77 -9.85 14.78
N GLY A 69 -9.99 -10.55 13.94
CA GLY A 69 -9.40 -11.85 14.26
C GLY A 69 -10.32 -13.05 14.09
N ALA A 70 -11.57 -12.86 13.62
CA ALA A 70 -12.47 -13.97 13.26
C ALA A 70 -12.37 -14.30 11.77
N LEU A 71 -12.49 -15.58 11.42
CA LEU A 71 -12.37 -16.10 10.06
C LEU A 71 -13.69 -16.61 9.50
N PRO A 72 -13.90 -16.56 8.18
CA PRO A 72 -15.07 -17.15 7.54
C PRO A 72 -15.25 -18.63 7.89
N GLY A 73 -16.50 -19.04 8.13
CA GLY A 73 -16.87 -20.41 8.52
C GLY A 73 -16.73 -20.70 10.03
N GLU A 74 -16.30 -19.72 10.83
CA GLU A 74 -16.23 -19.89 12.28
C GLU A 74 -17.54 -19.59 12.98
N LYS A 75 -17.78 -20.30 14.08
CA LYS A 75 -18.76 -19.91 15.10
C LYS A 75 -18.03 -19.32 16.29
N VAL A 76 -18.38 -18.09 16.64
CA VAL A 76 -17.62 -17.29 17.63
C VAL A 76 -18.52 -16.67 18.69
N ARG A 77 -17.99 -16.50 19.91
CA ARG A 77 -18.56 -15.66 20.95
C ARG A 77 -17.87 -14.30 20.89
N VAL A 78 -18.67 -13.25 20.82
CA VAL A 78 -18.19 -11.88 20.66
C VAL A 78 -18.83 -10.93 21.65
N LYS A 79 -18.12 -9.83 21.97
CA LYS A 79 -18.65 -8.73 22.78
C LYS A 79 -18.74 -7.46 21.95
N VAL A 80 -19.92 -6.86 21.90
CA VAL A 80 -20.17 -5.63 21.13
C VAL A 80 -19.39 -4.45 21.74
N LEU A 81 -18.50 -3.83 20.98
CA LEU A 81 -17.71 -2.68 21.41
C LEU A 81 -18.36 -1.36 21.05
N LYS A 82 -18.95 -1.29 19.84
CA LYS A 82 -19.50 -0.05 19.28
C LYS A 82 -20.60 -0.38 18.28
N THR A 83 -21.69 0.36 18.38
CA THR A 83 -22.81 0.30 17.43
C THR A 83 -22.82 1.53 16.51
N LYS A 84 -23.26 1.34 15.28
CA LYS A 84 -23.58 2.35 14.27
C LYS A 84 -24.99 2.08 13.77
N LYS A 85 -25.54 2.93 12.92
CA LYS A 85 -26.93 2.78 12.44
C LYS A 85 -27.18 1.44 11.70
N GLN A 86 -26.22 0.92 10.96
CA GLN A 86 -26.38 -0.28 10.10
C GLN A 86 -25.44 -1.43 10.44
N TYR A 87 -24.41 -1.19 11.25
CA TYR A 87 -23.40 -2.19 11.62
C TYR A 87 -22.73 -1.85 12.95
N GLY A 88 -22.03 -2.79 13.53
CA GLY A 88 -21.23 -2.59 14.74
C GLY A 88 -19.86 -3.27 14.66
N TYR A 89 -19.06 -3.00 15.67
CA TYR A 89 -17.76 -3.65 15.89
C TYR A 89 -17.83 -4.47 17.16
N ALA A 90 -17.29 -5.69 17.11
CA ALA A 90 -17.25 -6.57 18.25
C ALA A 90 -15.85 -7.13 18.48
N LYS A 91 -15.54 -7.43 19.73
CA LYS A 91 -14.32 -8.11 20.14
C LYS A 91 -14.59 -9.61 20.13
N LEU A 92 -13.70 -10.37 19.49
CA LEU A 92 -13.65 -11.81 19.59
C LEU A 92 -13.32 -12.22 21.05
N LEU A 93 -14.16 -13.02 21.67
CA LEU A 93 -13.92 -13.60 22.99
C LEU A 93 -13.42 -15.03 22.86
N ASP A 94 -14.19 -15.87 22.15
CA ASP A 94 -13.85 -17.29 21.95
C ASP A 94 -14.23 -17.73 20.55
N VAL A 95 -13.46 -18.68 20.02
CA VAL A 95 -13.76 -19.44 18.82
C VAL A 95 -14.38 -20.77 19.27
N LEU A 96 -15.70 -20.92 19.08
CA LEU A 96 -16.44 -22.12 19.48
C LEU A 96 -16.31 -23.27 18.45
N GLN A 97 -16.25 -22.87 17.17
CA GLN A 97 -15.94 -23.76 16.05
C GLN A 97 -14.97 -23.04 15.14
N ALA A 98 -13.79 -23.62 14.97
CA ALA A 98 -12.73 -23.01 14.17
C ALA A 98 -12.90 -23.29 12.67
N SER A 99 -12.48 -22.33 11.85
CA SER A 99 -12.26 -22.54 10.42
C SER A 99 -11.10 -23.52 10.19
N PRO A 100 -11.13 -24.34 9.12
CA PRO A 100 -9.99 -25.18 8.74
C PRO A 100 -8.74 -24.35 8.41
N ASP A 101 -8.93 -23.09 8.05
CA ASP A 101 -7.83 -22.15 7.78
C ASP A 101 -7.26 -21.46 9.02
N ARG A 102 -7.83 -21.69 10.21
CA ARG A 102 -7.29 -21.09 11.43
C ARG A 102 -5.98 -21.74 11.86
N ILE A 103 -4.97 -20.90 12.04
CA ILE A 103 -3.68 -21.29 12.59
C ILE A 103 -3.29 -20.35 13.74
N MET A 104 -2.30 -20.75 14.53
CA MET A 104 -1.69 -19.86 15.51
C MET A 104 -0.75 -18.88 14.80
N ALA A 105 -0.90 -17.57 15.08
CA ALA A 105 0.01 -16.56 14.54
C ALA A 105 1.44 -16.77 15.05
N ALA A 106 2.41 -16.76 14.15
CA ALA A 106 3.81 -17.00 14.49
C ALA A 106 4.46 -15.81 15.24
N CYS A 107 3.98 -14.58 14.99
CA CYS A 107 4.53 -13.38 15.60
C CYS A 107 4.05 -13.20 17.06
N PRO A 108 4.95 -13.12 18.05
CA PRO A 108 4.57 -13.03 19.47
C PRO A 108 3.82 -11.74 19.84
N ILE A 109 3.96 -10.69 19.05
CA ILE A 109 3.27 -9.41 19.25
C ILE A 109 2.09 -9.19 18.28
N TYR A 110 1.68 -10.25 17.55
CA TYR A 110 0.64 -10.14 16.51
C TYR A 110 -0.66 -9.50 17.01
N ASP A 111 -1.12 -9.86 18.19
CA ASP A 111 -2.38 -9.34 18.76
C ASP A 111 -2.33 -7.84 19.09
N GLN A 112 -1.14 -7.30 19.29
CA GLN A 112 -0.92 -5.90 19.64
C GLN A 112 -0.50 -5.05 18.44
N CYS A 113 0.33 -5.61 17.54
CA CYS A 113 0.91 -4.90 16.42
C CYS A 113 -0.11 -4.64 15.30
N GLY A 114 -0.09 -3.43 14.72
CA GLY A 114 -0.94 -3.05 13.59
C GLY A 114 -0.40 -3.48 12.21
N GLY A 115 0.81 -4.07 12.13
CA GLY A 115 1.50 -4.32 10.87
C GLY A 115 0.92 -5.46 10.03
N CYS A 116 0.45 -6.54 10.67
CA CYS A 116 -0.12 -7.71 10.00
C CYS A 116 -1.57 -7.94 10.44
N GLN A 117 -2.42 -8.40 9.51
CA GLN A 117 -3.84 -8.66 9.79
C GLN A 117 -4.22 -10.13 9.66
N LEU A 118 -3.42 -10.97 8.98
CA LEU A 118 -3.83 -12.31 8.54
C LEU A 118 -2.93 -13.45 9.02
N GLN A 119 -2.01 -13.24 9.98
CA GLN A 119 -1.13 -14.31 10.45
C GLN A 119 -1.86 -15.47 11.15
N HIS A 120 -3.11 -15.26 11.58
CA HIS A 120 -3.96 -16.29 12.18
C HIS A 120 -4.73 -17.15 11.15
N MET A 121 -4.50 -16.89 9.85
CA MET A 121 -5.06 -17.63 8.73
C MET A 121 -3.95 -18.38 7.99
N SER A 122 -4.21 -19.61 7.57
CA SER A 122 -3.29 -20.39 6.73
C SER A 122 -2.89 -19.61 5.47
N TYR A 123 -1.67 -19.81 4.97
CA TYR A 123 -1.22 -19.04 3.81
C TYR A 123 -2.06 -19.35 2.57
N ALA A 124 -2.48 -20.61 2.39
CA ALA A 124 -3.41 -20.98 1.32
C ALA A 124 -4.76 -20.25 1.46
N GLY A 125 -5.30 -20.17 2.68
CA GLY A 125 -6.51 -19.38 2.97
C GLY A 125 -6.35 -17.90 2.66
N GLN A 126 -5.19 -17.31 2.98
CA GLN A 126 -4.89 -15.92 2.62
C GLN A 126 -4.92 -15.70 1.10
N LEU A 127 -4.30 -16.59 0.32
CA LEU A 127 -4.28 -16.49 -1.15
C LEU A 127 -5.68 -16.62 -1.75
N ALA A 128 -6.45 -17.58 -1.28
CA ALA A 128 -7.84 -17.80 -1.71
C ALA A 128 -8.71 -16.57 -1.37
N TRP A 129 -8.61 -16.04 -0.16
CA TRP A 129 -9.33 -14.83 0.25
C TRP A 129 -8.94 -13.59 -0.58
N LYS A 130 -7.65 -13.40 -0.86
CA LYS A 130 -7.18 -12.29 -1.70
C LYS A 130 -7.76 -12.35 -3.12
N ARG A 131 -7.82 -13.57 -3.71
CA ARG A 131 -8.49 -13.78 -4.99
C ARG A 131 -9.98 -13.43 -4.90
N GLN A 132 -10.69 -13.96 -3.90
CA GLN A 132 -12.12 -13.71 -3.73
C GLN A 132 -12.41 -12.22 -3.56
N ARG A 133 -11.57 -11.49 -2.84
CA ARG A 133 -11.70 -10.04 -2.67
C ARG A 133 -11.61 -9.29 -4.01
N VAL A 134 -10.77 -9.74 -4.93
CA VAL A 134 -10.68 -9.18 -6.28
C VAL A 134 -11.96 -9.48 -7.07
N VAL A 135 -12.43 -10.72 -7.05
CA VAL A 135 -13.71 -11.13 -7.66
C VAL A 135 -14.86 -10.28 -7.14
N ASP A 136 -14.99 -10.17 -5.80
CA ASP A 136 -16.04 -9.36 -5.16
C ASP A 136 -16.01 -7.87 -5.61
N ALA A 137 -14.82 -7.30 -5.78
CA ALA A 137 -14.69 -5.92 -6.25
C ALA A 137 -15.13 -5.78 -7.71
N LEU A 138 -14.71 -6.68 -8.57
CA LEU A 138 -15.10 -6.68 -9.99
C LEU A 138 -16.62 -6.80 -10.16
N GLU A 139 -17.25 -7.74 -9.44
CA GLU A 139 -18.70 -7.98 -9.56
C GLU A 139 -19.53 -6.91 -8.86
N ARG A 140 -19.18 -6.53 -7.63
CA ARG A 140 -20.03 -5.64 -6.82
C ARG A 140 -19.84 -4.17 -7.13
N ILE A 141 -18.59 -3.74 -7.41
CA ILE A 141 -18.24 -2.35 -7.69
C ILE A 141 -18.22 -2.12 -9.19
N GLY A 142 -17.45 -2.92 -9.95
CA GLY A 142 -17.30 -2.82 -11.38
C GLY A 142 -18.53 -3.26 -12.17
N LYS A 143 -19.44 -4.03 -11.55
CA LYS A 143 -20.56 -4.69 -12.25
C LYS A 143 -20.08 -5.49 -13.47
N LEU A 144 -18.91 -6.10 -13.33
CA LEU A 144 -18.25 -6.89 -14.35
C LEU A 144 -18.53 -8.38 -14.09
N ARG A 145 -18.72 -9.14 -15.17
CA ARG A 145 -18.96 -10.58 -15.07
C ARG A 145 -17.63 -11.32 -14.95
N VAL A 146 -17.48 -12.14 -13.91
CA VAL A 146 -16.30 -12.99 -13.71
C VAL A 146 -16.63 -14.42 -14.13
N SER A 147 -15.74 -15.09 -14.86
CA SER A 147 -15.89 -16.49 -15.26
C SER A 147 -15.77 -17.41 -14.04
N GLY A 148 -16.70 -18.37 -13.89
CA GLY A 148 -16.67 -19.35 -12.82
C GLY A 148 -16.97 -18.80 -11.43
N SER A 149 -17.52 -17.57 -11.31
CA SER A 149 -18.14 -17.14 -10.06
C SER A 149 -19.45 -17.90 -9.89
N LEU A 150 -19.62 -18.54 -8.74
CA LEU A 150 -20.78 -19.35 -8.40
C LEU A 150 -22.05 -18.48 -8.32
N GLY A 151 -22.73 -18.30 -9.45
CA GLY A 151 -24.16 -18.03 -9.48
C GLY A 151 -24.87 -19.38 -9.44
N GLU A 152 -25.58 -19.63 -8.37
CA GLU A 152 -26.58 -20.70 -8.12
C GLU A 152 -26.70 -21.81 -9.18
N GLY A 153 -26.23 -23.01 -8.80
CA GLY A 153 -26.74 -24.29 -9.35
C GLY A 153 -26.08 -24.77 -10.64
N THR A 154 -25.04 -25.56 -10.49
CA THR A 154 -24.89 -26.92 -11.04
C THR A 154 -23.55 -27.50 -10.55
N GLU A 155 -23.60 -28.55 -9.77
CA GLU A 155 -22.50 -29.46 -9.58
C GLU A 155 -22.20 -30.08 -10.94
N ASP A 156 -21.04 -29.74 -11.53
CA ASP A 156 -20.24 -30.75 -12.26
C ASP A 156 -18.94 -30.11 -12.81
N SER A 157 -17.87 -30.87 -12.63
CA SER A 157 -16.58 -30.84 -13.32
C SER A 157 -15.64 -29.63 -13.09
N ALA A 158 -14.63 -29.87 -12.26
CA ALA A 158 -13.34 -29.21 -12.29
C ALA A 158 -12.67 -29.41 -13.68
N GLY A 159 -12.96 -28.51 -14.61
CA GLY A 159 -12.29 -28.38 -15.89
C GLY A 159 -11.45 -27.10 -15.90
N ILE A 160 -10.15 -27.25 -16.08
CA ILE A 160 -9.23 -26.16 -16.40
C ILE A 160 -9.71 -25.56 -17.73
N ALA A 161 -10.37 -24.39 -17.69
CA ALA A 161 -10.75 -23.67 -18.91
C ALA A 161 -9.48 -23.31 -19.67
N SER A 162 -9.36 -23.83 -20.90
CA SER A 162 -8.24 -23.54 -21.79
C SER A 162 -8.36 -22.11 -22.32
N VAL A 163 -7.22 -21.52 -22.71
CA VAL A 163 -7.15 -20.17 -23.30
C VAL A 163 -8.07 -20.03 -24.56
N ALA A 164 -8.46 -21.15 -25.18
CA ALA A 164 -9.37 -21.19 -26.32
C ALA A 164 -10.82 -20.80 -25.99
N ASP A 165 -11.30 -21.02 -24.74
CA ASP A 165 -12.66 -20.65 -24.35
C ASP A 165 -12.85 -19.14 -24.11
N ALA A 166 -11.76 -18.39 -24.01
CA ALA A 166 -11.78 -16.95 -23.82
C ALA A 166 -12.20 -16.15 -25.08
N ALA A 167 -12.35 -16.78 -26.22
CA ALA A 167 -12.66 -16.12 -27.50
C ALA A 167 -14.15 -15.83 -27.73
N SER A 168 -15.08 -16.32 -26.88
CA SER A 168 -16.51 -16.03 -27.04
C SER A 168 -16.84 -14.61 -26.53
N LYS A 169 -17.73 -13.90 -27.26
CA LYS A 169 -18.20 -12.54 -26.89
C LYS A 169 -18.88 -12.46 -25.50
N ASP A 170 -19.24 -13.61 -24.92
CA ASP A 170 -19.92 -13.77 -23.62
C ASP A 170 -19.01 -14.33 -22.51
N ALA A 171 -17.74 -14.57 -22.76
CA ALA A 171 -16.84 -15.06 -21.74
C ALA A 171 -16.60 -13.98 -20.68
N GLY A 172 -16.87 -14.30 -19.41
CA GLY A 172 -16.55 -13.42 -18.27
C GLY A 172 -15.04 -13.24 -18.09
N ILE A 173 -14.65 -12.31 -17.22
CA ILE A 173 -13.26 -12.05 -16.85
C ILE A 173 -12.66 -13.27 -16.14
N VAL A 174 -11.50 -13.71 -16.58
CA VAL A 174 -10.76 -14.79 -15.90
C VAL A 174 -9.96 -14.18 -14.74
N VAL A 175 -10.32 -14.51 -13.50
CA VAL A 175 -9.52 -14.15 -12.32
C VAL A 175 -8.71 -15.37 -11.90
N ARG A 176 -7.41 -15.31 -12.09
CA ARG A 176 -6.47 -16.40 -11.77
C ARG A 176 -6.33 -16.58 -10.26
N GLU A 177 -5.76 -17.70 -9.86
CA GLU A 177 -5.32 -17.89 -8.48
C GLU A 177 -4.25 -16.86 -8.10
N THR A 178 -4.24 -16.45 -6.82
CA THR A 178 -3.26 -15.47 -6.35
C THR A 178 -1.86 -16.09 -6.37
N LEU A 179 -0.93 -15.45 -7.06
CA LEU A 179 0.48 -15.85 -7.03
C LEU A 179 1.08 -15.52 -5.66
N GLY A 180 1.36 -16.55 -4.89
CA GLY A 180 1.95 -16.46 -3.56
C GLY A 180 3.47 -16.64 -3.56
N MET A 181 4.07 -16.58 -2.37
CA MET A 181 5.49 -16.87 -2.12
C MET A 181 5.65 -18.30 -1.61
N ALA A 182 6.73 -18.96 -1.98
CA ALA A 182 7.12 -20.23 -1.36
C ALA A 182 7.43 -20.04 0.14
N GLU A 183 8.17 -18.97 0.46
CA GLU A 183 8.51 -18.56 1.82
C GLU A 183 7.91 -17.17 2.10
N PRO A 184 6.72 -17.05 2.70
CA PRO A 184 6.01 -15.77 2.86
C PRO A 184 6.52 -14.92 4.03
N TRP A 185 7.72 -15.18 4.50
CA TRP A 185 8.37 -14.47 5.60
C TRP A 185 9.61 -13.73 5.15
N ARG A 186 10.12 -12.81 5.95
CA ARG A 186 11.39 -12.08 5.73
C ARG A 186 11.51 -11.36 4.38
N TYR A 187 10.38 -11.09 3.73
CA TYR A 187 10.34 -10.57 2.37
C TYR A 187 10.58 -9.05 2.24
N ARG A 188 10.40 -8.29 3.33
CA ARG A 188 10.50 -6.83 3.24
C ARG A 188 11.96 -6.38 3.28
N ASN A 189 12.37 -5.72 2.20
CA ASN A 189 13.69 -5.11 2.07
C ASN A 189 13.81 -3.75 2.77
N LYS A 190 12.71 -3.17 3.24
CA LYS A 190 12.67 -1.86 3.87
C LYS A 190 11.94 -1.90 5.21
N ALA A 191 12.64 -1.45 6.27
CA ALA A 191 12.06 -1.14 7.57
C ALA A 191 11.95 0.38 7.75
N GLN A 192 10.83 0.85 8.29
CA GLN A 192 10.63 2.25 8.70
C GLN A 192 10.11 2.23 10.13
N VAL A 193 11.02 2.35 11.08
CA VAL A 193 10.75 2.08 12.49
C VAL A 193 10.69 3.39 13.27
N PRO A 194 9.53 3.75 13.85
CA PRO A 194 9.45 4.87 14.78
C PRO A 194 10.26 4.58 16.05
N ILE A 195 10.91 5.62 16.55
CA ILE A 195 11.78 5.55 17.74
C ILE A 195 11.12 6.33 18.87
N GLY A 196 11.07 5.71 20.02
CA GLY A 196 10.61 6.28 21.28
C GLY A 196 11.63 6.11 22.39
N ALA A 197 11.28 6.52 23.60
CA ALA A 197 12.09 6.34 24.80
C ALA A 197 11.32 5.54 25.86
N ALA A 198 12.06 4.68 26.59
CA ALA A 198 11.60 4.00 27.79
C ALA A 198 12.70 4.04 28.86
N GLU A 199 12.41 3.49 30.04
CA GLU A 199 13.44 3.27 31.06
C GLU A 199 14.54 2.38 30.47
N GLY A 200 15.75 2.92 30.36
CA GLY A 200 16.91 2.21 29.79
C GLY A 200 17.36 2.66 28.42
N GLY A 201 16.66 3.58 27.74
CA GLY A 201 17.13 4.16 26.49
C GLY A 201 16.11 4.23 25.36
N LEU A 202 16.60 4.13 24.12
CA LEU A 202 15.77 4.16 22.92
C LEU A 202 15.02 2.84 22.75
N ILE A 203 13.72 2.96 22.45
CA ILE A 203 12.88 1.85 21.95
C ILE A 203 12.55 2.08 20.49
N GLY A 204 12.32 1.01 19.75
CA GLY A 204 11.90 1.10 18.34
C GLY A 204 11.11 -0.12 17.93
N GLY A 205 10.06 0.10 17.18
CA GLY A 205 9.16 -0.96 16.74
C GLY A 205 7.97 -0.39 16.02
N PHE A 206 6.85 -1.11 15.99
CA PHE A 206 5.65 -0.65 15.32
C PHE A 206 4.59 -0.13 16.28
N TYR A 207 3.68 0.67 15.75
CA TYR A 207 2.56 1.18 16.53
C TYR A 207 1.56 0.08 16.89
N ALA A 208 1.08 0.11 18.11
CA ALA A 208 -0.03 -0.71 18.53
C ALA A 208 -1.30 -0.33 17.75
N ARG A 209 -2.15 -1.31 17.47
CA ARG A 209 -3.38 -1.12 16.69
C ARG A 209 -4.19 0.07 17.19
N GLY A 210 -4.52 1.00 16.28
CA GLY A 210 -5.35 2.17 16.58
C GLY A 210 -4.72 3.20 17.53
N SER A 211 -3.39 3.19 17.71
CA SER A 211 -2.68 4.13 18.58
C SER A 211 -1.30 4.48 18.04
N HIS A 212 -0.67 5.51 18.63
CA HIS A 212 0.73 5.87 18.38
C HIS A 212 1.68 5.31 19.46
N ARG A 213 1.21 4.38 20.29
CA ARG A 213 2.09 3.71 21.27
C ARG A 213 3.02 2.74 20.55
N ILE A 214 4.31 2.98 20.65
CA ILE A 214 5.34 2.11 20.08
C ILE A 214 5.43 0.82 20.92
N ILE A 215 5.38 -0.32 20.24
CA ILE A 215 5.71 -1.63 20.81
C ILE A 215 7.19 -1.84 20.51
N ASP A 216 8.03 -1.87 21.54
CA ASP A 216 9.45 -2.18 21.34
C ASP A 216 9.60 -3.58 20.74
N MET A 217 10.42 -3.70 19.73
CA MET A 217 10.50 -4.89 18.91
C MET A 217 11.94 -5.32 18.72
N GLU A 218 12.22 -6.57 19.00
CA GLU A 218 13.50 -7.20 18.72
C GLU A 218 13.52 -7.78 17.30
N THR A 219 12.40 -8.37 16.87
CA THR A 219 12.29 -9.01 15.55
C THR A 219 10.91 -8.83 14.95
N CYS A 220 10.86 -8.67 13.62
CA CYS A 220 9.65 -8.66 12.82
C CYS A 220 9.73 -9.75 11.74
N LEU A 221 8.85 -10.74 11.81
CA LEU A 221 8.93 -11.91 10.94
C LEU A 221 8.74 -11.63 9.45
N ILE A 222 8.16 -10.49 9.07
CA ILE A 222 8.02 -10.09 7.66
C ILE A 222 9.15 -9.17 7.18
N GLN A 223 9.91 -8.56 8.09
CA GLN A 223 11.10 -7.79 7.74
C GLN A 223 12.28 -8.72 7.48
N HIS A 224 13.18 -8.32 6.58
CA HIS A 224 14.48 -9.00 6.45
C HIS A 224 15.21 -8.94 7.79
N GLU A 225 15.84 -10.04 8.21
CA GLU A 225 16.48 -10.16 9.52
C GLU A 225 17.55 -9.08 9.79
N HIS A 226 18.37 -8.75 8.77
CA HIS A 226 19.34 -7.67 8.88
C HIS A 226 18.72 -6.29 9.15
N ASN A 227 17.46 -6.05 8.73
CA ASN A 227 16.79 -4.80 9.09
C ASN A 227 16.54 -4.72 10.59
N ASP A 228 16.14 -5.83 11.21
CA ASP A 228 15.92 -5.92 12.66
C ASP A 228 17.25 -5.70 13.42
N GLU A 229 18.34 -6.36 12.97
CA GLU A 229 19.69 -6.22 13.54
C GLU A 229 20.19 -4.77 13.46
N VAL A 230 20.06 -4.12 12.29
CA VAL A 230 20.48 -2.72 12.11
C VAL A 230 19.72 -1.79 13.04
N VAL A 231 18.39 -1.95 13.14
CA VAL A 231 17.56 -1.14 14.05
C VAL A 231 17.99 -1.36 15.51
N ALA A 232 18.24 -2.60 15.93
CA ALA A 232 18.69 -2.91 17.28
C ALA A 232 20.04 -2.25 17.59
N ARG A 233 21.02 -2.35 16.69
CA ARG A 233 22.33 -1.70 16.85
C ARG A 233 22.24 -0.18 16.90
N VAL A 234 21.45 0.43 16.03
CA VAL A 234 21.25 1.88 16.03
C VAL A 234 20.64 2.36 17.36
N LYS A 235 19.67 1.62 17.92
CA LYS A 235 19.07 1.90 19.24
C LYS A 235 20.13 1.80 20.36
N GLU A 236 20.89 0.72 20.38
CA GLU A 236 21.91 0.44 21.40
C GLU A 236 22.99 1.54 21.40
N ILE A 237 23.61 1.81 20.25
CA ILE A 237 24.64 2.84 20.10
C ILE A 237 24.06 4.23 20.41
N GLY A 238 22.87 4.55 19.89
CA GLY A 238 22.21 5.83 20.15
C GLY A 238 21.91 6.05 21.63
N SER A 239 21.48 5.00 22.35
CA SER A 239 21.25 5.05 23.79
C SER A 239 22.54 5.29 24.56
N SER A 240 23.66 4.61 24.21
CA SER A 240 24.94 4.79 24.85
C SER A 240 25.54 6.19 24.68
N LEU A 241 25.21 6.85 23.58
CA LEU A 241 25.63 8.21 23.26
C LEU A 241 24.63 9.29 23.75
N GLY A 242 23.56 8.90 24.44
CA GLY A 242 22.55 9.83 24.96
C GLY A 242 21.70 10.51 23.89
N ILE A 243 21.54 9.88 22.72
CA ILE A 243 20.66 10.38 21.66
C ILE A 243 19.21 10.35 22.16
N SER A 244 18.52 11.49 22.09
CA SER A 244 17.13 11.61 22.53
C SER A 244 16.16 11.13 21.47
N ALA A 245 15.11 10.37 21.84
CA ALA A 245 13.99 10.08 20.98
C ALA A 245 13.09 11.31 20.84
N TYR A 246 12.49 11.48 19.64
CA TYR A 246 11.46 12.49 19.41
C TYR A 246 10.16 12.10 20.10
N ASN A 247 9.55 13.05 20.80
CA ASN A 247 8.24 12.90 21.41
C ASN A 247 7.21 13.73 20.63
N GLU A 248 6.20 13.06 20.07
CA GLU A 248 5.19 13.68 19.20
C GLU A 248 4.30 14.69 19.94
N GLU A 249 4.07 14.49 21.25
CA GLU A 249 3.20 15.39 22.05
C GLU A 249 3.90 16.70 22.38
N THR A 250 5.20 16.63 22.71
CA THR A 250 5.99 17.81 23.13
C THR A 250 6.74 18.47 21.98
N GLY A 251 6.90 17.78 20.85
CA GLY A 251 7.73 18.22 19.73
C GLY A 251 9.24 18.26 20.04
N ARG A 252 9.69 17.61 21.12
CA ARG A 252 11.09 17.61 21.59
C ARG A 252 11.77 16.28 21.33
N GLY A 253 13.12 16.30 21.35
CA GLY A 253 13.96 15.14 21.06
C GLY A 253 14.41 15.12 19.61
N LEU A 254 15.36 14.26 19.29
CA LEU A 254 16.07 14.26 18.01
C LEU A 254 15.60 13.14 17.06
N LEU A 255 15.79 11.88 17.47
CA LEU A 255 15.58 10.73 16.58
C LEU A 255 14.11 10.36 16.49
N ARG A 256 13.54 10.48 15.28
CA ARG A 256 12.12 10.20 14.99
C ARG A 256 11.93 8.77 14.47
N HIS A 257 12.69 8.42 13.44
CA HIS A 257 12.62 7.11 12.80
C HIS A 257 14.01 6.62 12.41
N VAL A 258 14.16 5.32 12.38
CA VAL A 258 15.25 4.62 11.73
C VAL A 258 14.66 3.94 10.49
N VAL A 259 15.19 4.31 9.32
CA VAL A 259 14.80 3.66 8.07
C VAL A 259 15.98 2.85 7.56
N VAL A 260 15.75 1.56 7.33
CA VAL A 260 16.75 0.65 6.78
C VAL A 260 16.26 0.16 5.43
N LYS A 261 17.11 0.23 4.42
CA LYS A 261 16.90 -0.39 3.12
C LYS A 261 17.99 -1.43 2.89
N LYS A 262 17.59 -2.68 2.70
CA LYS A 262 18.48 -3.82 2.41
C LYS A 262 18.34 -4.21 0.95
N ALA A 263 19.41 -4.14 0.21
CA ALA A 263 19.47 -4.71 -1.13
C ALA A 263 19.58 -6.23 -1.04
N PHE A 264 18.67 -6.94 -1.70
CA PHE A 264 18.57 -8.41 -1.59
C PHE A 264 19.66 -9.12 -2.36
N ARG A 265 20.01 -8.61 -3.56
CA ARG A 265 21.00 -9.25 -4.44
C ARG A 265 22.43 -8.82 -4.13
N THR A 266 22.66 -7.55 -3.84
CA THR A 266 24.01 -7.03 -3.58
C THR A 266 24.41 -7.12 -2.12
N GLY A 267 23.46 -7.25 -1.20
CA GLY A 267 23.70 -7.25 0.23
C GLY A 267 23.92 -5.86 0.85
N GLU A 268 23.95 -4.79 0.06
CA GLU A 268 24.18 -3.43 0.54
C GLU A 268 23.07 -2.95 1.48
N ILE A 269 23.43 -2.16 2.47
CA ILE A 269 22.50 -1.55 3.43
C ILE A 269 22.62 -0.03 3.37
N MET A 270 21.46 0.63 3.25
CA MET A 270 21.32 2.07 3.50
C MET A 270 20.59 2.27 4.80
N LEU A 271 21.17 3.07 5.67
CA LEU A 271 20.57 3.55 6.91
C LEU A 271 20.19 5.01 6.76
N VAL A 272 18.93 5.37 7.08
CA VAL A 272 18.49 6.76 7.14
C VAL A 272 18.01 7.09 8.54
N LEU A 273 18.69 8.03 9.18
CA LEU A 273 18.31 8.59 10.48
C LEU A 273 17.36 9.77 10.22
N VAL A 274 16.08 9.62 10.57
CA VAL A 274 15.10 10.71 10.45
C VAL A 274 15.10 11.50 11.76
N THR A 275 15.46 12.78 11.68
CA THR A 275 15.74 13.62 12.86
C THR A 275 14.89 14.88 12.90
N ASN A 276 14.57 15.33 14.11
CA ASN A 276 13.92 16.60 14.39
C ASN A 276 14.98 17.70 14.57
N GLY A 277 15.62 18.06 13.47
CA GLY A 277 16.72 19.04 13.44
C GLY A 277 17.94 18.48 12.73
N ARG A 278 18.82 19.38 12.33
CA ARG A 278 20.00 19.06 11.51
C ARG A 278 21.19 18.56 12.35
N ASP A 279 21.33 19.09 13.56
CA ASP A 279 22.47 18.81 14.41
C ASP A 279 22.29 17.47 15.12
N ILE A 280 23.28 16.59 14.97
CA ILE A 280 23.33 15.29 15.62
C ILE A 280 24.44 15.33 16.67
N PRO A 281 24.12 15.24 17.97
CA PRO A 281 25.14 15.11 19.01
C PRO A 281 26.00 13.86 18.77
N HIS A 282 27.30 13.99 18.95
CA HIS A 282 28.26 12.88 18.80
C HIS A 282 28.19 12.17 17.43
N ALA A 283 27.89 12.92 16.35
CA ALA A 283 27.66 12.36 15.01
C ALA A 283 28.79 11.42 14.55
N ASP A 284 30.06 11.87 14.68
CA ASP A 284 31.22 11.09 14.24
C ASP A 284 31.35 9.77 15.03
N ALA A 285 31.13 9.81 16.35
CA ALA A 285 31.15 8.61 17.18
C ALA A 285 30.02 7.65 16.82
N TRP A 286 28.81 8.19 16.58
CA TRP A 286 27.65 7.37 16.20
C TRP A 286 27.86 6.70 14.85
N ILE A 287 28.26 7.47 13.83
CA ILE A 287 28.56 6.95 12.49
C ILE A 287 29.71 5.95 12.52
N GLY A 288 30.76 6.24 13.27
CA GLY A 288 31.91 5.35 13.44
C GLY A 288 31.51 4.00 14.02
N SER A 289 30.75 3.99 15.13
CA SER A 289 30.25 2.77 15.76
C SER A 289 29.28 1.98 14.89
N ILE A 290 28.41 2.67 14.14
CA ILE A 290 27.50 2.02 13.18
C ILE A 290 28.31 1.28 12.11
N ARG A 291 29.32 1.92 11.52
CA ARG A 291 30.18 1.32 10.49
C ARG A 291 30.98 0.12 11.00
N GLU A 292 31.43 0.19 12.23
CA GLU A 292 32.19 -0.91 12.87
C GLU A 292 31.29 -2.12 13.13
N GLN A 293 30.04 -1.89 13.57
CA GLN A 293 29.13 -2.96 13.99
C GLN A 293 28.22 -3.47 12.86
N ILE A 294 28.09 -2.74 11.73
CA ILE A 294 27.29 -3.11 10.57
C ILE A 294 28.16 -3.05 9.31
N PRO A 295 28.95 -4.11 9.04
CA PRO A 295 29.94 -4.09 7.95
C PRO A 295 29.34 -3.91 6.55
N ASP A 296 28.09 -4.35 6.32
CA ASP A 296 27.40 -4.24 5.02
C ASP A 296 26.76 -2.86 4.77
N VAL A 297 26.88 -1.92 5.73
CA VAL A 297 26.37 -0.57 5.51
C VAL A 297 27.20 0.13 4.44
N ALA A 298 26.54 0.54 3.35
CA ALA A 298 27.14 1.24 2.21
C ALA A 298 26.79 2.73 2.19
N SER A 299 25.73 3.09 2.92
CA SER A 299 25.21 4.46 2.97
C SER A 299 24.61 4.75 4.35
N ILE A 300 24.98 5.88 4.94
CA ILE A 300 24.31 6.45 6.12
C ILE A 300 23.88 7.85 5.75
N CYS A 301 22.56 8.07 5.77
CA CYS A 301 21.93 9.35 5.46
C CYS A 301 21.23 9.93 6.69
N GLN A 302 21.10 11.25 6.71
CA GLN A 302 20.17 11.93 7.60
C GLN A 302 19.06 12.55 6.76
N ASN A 303 17.82 12.34 7.21
CA ASN A 303 16.69 13.11 6.71
C ASN A 303 16.15 14.00 7.82
N VAL A 304 16.09 15.30 7.57
CA VAL A 304 15.64 16.29 8.56
C VAL A 304 14.13 16.51 8.39
N ASN A 305 13.36 16.13 9.41
CA ASN A 305 11.93 16.36 9.47
C ASN A 305 11.54 17.05 10.78
N THR A 306 11.34 18.36 10.73
CA THR A 306 10.89 19.17 11.87
C THR A 306 9.39 19.42 11.91
N LYS A 307 8.64 18.90 10.91
CA LYS A 307 7.19 19.10 10.80
C LYS A 307 6.45 18.13 11.74
N GLN A 308 5.44 18.63 12.42
CA GLN A 308 4.53 17.80 13.23
C GLN A 308 3.46 17.17 12.33
N THR A 309 3.85 16.18 11.56
CA THR A 309 2.98 15.45 10.61
C THR A 309 3.28 13.95 10.68
N ASN A 310 2.35 13.13 10.16
CA ASN A 310 2.53 11.68 10.02
C ASN A 310 3.47 11.30 8.86
N VAL A 311 3.99 12.28 8.11
CA VAL A 311 4.95 12.03 7.03
C VAL A 311 6.32 11.77 7.65
N ILE A 312 6.92 10.63 7.31
CA ILE A 312 8.20 10.19 7.89
C ILE A 312 9.35 11.09 7.39
N PHE A 313 9.46 11.29 6.08
CA PHE A 313 10.55 12.06 5.48
C PHE A 313 10.24 13.56 5.40
N GLY A 314 11.19 14.36 5.83
CA GLY A 314 11.22 15.80 5.58
C GLY A 314 11.80 16.11 4.19
N ASP A 315 11.96 17.40 3.93
CA ASP A 315 12.37 17.88 2.60
C ASP A 315 13.91 17.77 2.38
N GLU A 316 14.71 17.85 3.43
CA GLU A 316 16.17 17.81 3.37
C GLU A 316 16.70 16.40 3.67
N THR A 317 17.54 15.88 2.76
CA THR A 317 18.30 14.64 2.98
C THR A 317 19.77 14.90 2.66
N ARG A 318 20.68 14.46 3.54
CA ARG A 318 22.12 14.55 3.32
C ARG A 318 22.82 13.24 3.64
N VAL A 319 23.90 12.97 2.94
CA VAL A 319 24.78 11.84 3.22
C VAL A 319 25.67 12.20 4.40
N LEU A 320 25.68 11.34 5.42
CA LEU A 320 26.58 11.44 6.55
C LEU A 320 27.85 10.61 6.32
N TRP A 321 27.70 9.48 5.63
CA TRP A 321 28.80 8.60 5.26
C TRP A 321 28.43 7.69 4.09
N GLY A 322 29.44 7.35 3.28
CA GLY A 322 29.29 6.44 2.15
C GLY A 322 28.68 7.11 0.92
N ARG A 323 27.83 6.37 0.17
CA ARG A 323 27.20 6.84 -1.08
C ARG A 323 25.82 7.38 -0.79
N ASP A 324 25.28 8.15 -1.72
CA ASP A 324 23.89 8.65 -1.72
C ASP A 324 22.88 7.58 -2.16
N VAL A 325 23.35 6.48 -2.77
CA VAL A 325 22.54 5.34 -3.23
C VAL A 325 23.14 4.00 -2.82
N ILE A 326 22.30 2.99 -2.75
CA ILE A 326 22.67 1.58 -2.79
C ILE A 326 22.14 0.96 -4.09
N TYR A 327 22.70 -0.18 -4.48
CA TYR A 327 22.31 -0.86 -5.70
C TYR A 327 21.64 -2.20 -5.39
N ASP A 328 20.57 -2.52 -6.13
CA ASP A 328 19.93 -3.82 -6.08
C ASP A 328 19.46 -4.23 -7.48
N TYR A 329 19.03 -5.48 -7.60
CA TYR A 329 18.50 -6.03 -8.84
C TYR A 329 17.08 -6.55 -8.65
N ILE A 330 16.22 -6.32 -9.64
CA ILE A 330 14.97 -7.06 -9.85
C ILE A 330 15.15 -7.77 -11.20
N GLY A 331 15.12 -9.11 -11.20
CA GLY A 331 15.51 -9.88 -12.39
C GLY A 331 16.92 -9.52 -12.86
N SER A 332 17.04 -9.12 -14.12
CA SER A 332 18.30 -8.67 -14.75
C SER A 332 18.56 -7.17 -14.64
N VAL A 333 17.59 -6.38 -14.16
CA VAL A 333 17.67 -4.91 -14.16
C VAL A 333 18.24 -4.41 -12.84
N GLN A 334 19.30 -3.61 -12.92
CA GLN A 334 19.91 -2.95 -11.77
C GLN A 334 19.26 -1.60 -11.46
N PHE A 335 19.05 -1.32 -10.19
CA PHE A 335 18.47 -0.07 -9.71
C PHE A 335 19.39 0.62 -8.70
N ALA A 336 19.57 1.92 -8.87
CA ALA A 336 20.12 2.80 -7.85
C ALA A 336 18.97 3.26 -6.93
N ILE A 337 19.11 3.02 -5.62
CA ILE A 337 18.08 3.25 -4.63
C ILE A 337 18.56 4.35 -3.67
N SER A 338 17.97 5.54 -3.76
CA SER A 338 18.27 6.66 -2.86
C SER A 338 17.44 6.57 -1.56
N ALA A 339 17.74 7.45 -0.61
CA ALA A 339 17.01 7.48 0.67
C ALA A 339 15.50 7.71 0.47
N ARG A 340 15.10 8.53 -0.49
CA ARG A 340 13.70 8.93 -0.73
C ARG A 340 13.02 8.18 -1.87
N SER A 341 13.77 7.54 -2.78
CA SER A 341 13.18 6.83 -3.91
C SER A 341 12.24 5.71 -3.45
N PHE A 342 11.10 5.60 -4.13
CA PHE A 342 10.22 4.45 -3.96
C PHE A 342 10.87 3.24 -4.64
N TYR A 343 10.98 2.17 -3.91
CA TYR A 343 11.41 0.86 -4.40
C TYR A 343 10.52 -0.18 -3.73
N GLN A 344 10.03 -1.14 -4.50
CA GLN A 344 9.10 -2.16 -4.01
C GLN A 344 9.72 -2.94 -2.85
N VAL A 345 8.91 -3.16 -1.80
CA VAL A 345 9.42 -3.72 -0.55
C VAL A 345 9.59 -5.23 -0.55
N ASN A 346 9.05 -5.92 -1.55
CA ASN A 346 9.17 -7.37 -1.75
C ASN A 346 9.79 -7.64 -3.12
N PRO A 347 11.11 -7.66 -3.25
CA PRO A 347 11.77 -7.81 -4.56
C PRO A 347 11.43 -9.13 -5.25
N VAL A 348 11.21 -10.22 -4.50
CA VAL A 348 10.85 -11.53 -5.06
C VAL A 348 9.50 -11.46 -5.78
N GLN A 349 8.48 -10.94 -5.12
CA GLN A 349 7.15 -10.81 -5.73
C GLN A 349 7.06 -9.67 -6.73
N THR A 350 7.93 -8.68 -6.65
CA THR A 350 8.05 -7.63 -7.67
C THR A 350 8.49 -8.20 -9.00
N GLU A 351 9.45 -9.13 -8.99
CA GLU A 351 9.88 -9.84 -10.21
C GLU A 351 8.72 -10.63 -10.83
N VAL A 352 7.90 -11.30 -9.99
CA VAL A 352 6.70 -12.02 -10.43
C VAL A 352 5.65 -11.07 -11.03
N LEU A 353 5.35 -9.96 -10.34
CA LEU A 353 4.37 -8.95 -10.78
C LEU A 353 4.78 -8.31 -12.11
N TYR A 354 6.05 -7.90 -12.23
CA TYR A 354 6.56 -7.25 -13.43
C TYR A 354 6.72 -8.24 -14.58
N GLY A 355 7.15 -9.48 -14.29
CA GLY A 355 7.17 -10.56 -15.30
C GLY A 355 5.77 -10.79 -15.89
N LYS A 356 4.73 -10.81 -15.04
CA LYS A 356 3.35 -10.94 -15.51
C LYS A 356 2.86 -9.70 -16.27
N THR A 357 3.31 -8.50 -15.89
CA THR A 357 3.02 -7.25 -16.61
C THR A 357 3.62 -7.27 -18.02
N VAL A 358 4.88 -7.72 -18.18
CA VAL A 358 5.53 -7.89 -19.48
C VAL A 358 4.84 -8.97 -20.32
N GLU A 359 4.47 -10.11 -19.71
CA GLU A 359 3.71 -11.18 -20.38
C GLU A 359 2.38 -10.63 -20.96
N TYR A 360 1.64 -9.83 -20.17
CA TYR A 360 0.38 -9.24 -20.63
C TYR A 360 0.56 -8.13 -21.66
N ALA A 361 1.69 -7.41 -21.61
CA ALA A 361 2.04 -6.46 -22.64
C ALA A 361 2.27 -7.15 -24.00
N GLY A 362 2.69 -8.43 -24.02
CA GLY A 362 2.80 -9.27 -25.21
C GLY A 362 3.73 -8.69 -26.27
N LEU A 363 4.90 -8.18 -25.85
CA LEU A 363 5.83 -7.44 -26.68
C LEU A 363 6.65 -8.38 -27.57
N THR A 364 6.90 -7.96 -28.83
CA THR A 364 7.65 -8.70 -29.84
C THR A 364 8.96 -8.01 -30.24
N GLY A 365 9.20 -6.79 -29.71
CA GLY A 365 10.36 -5.96 -30.01
C GLY A 365 10.09 -4.85 -31.01
N ASN A 366 8.84 -4.69 -31.47
CA ASN A 366 8.46 -3.67 -32.45
C ASN A 366 7.50 -2.62 -31.87
N GLU A 367 7.03 -2.82 -30.65
CA GLU A 367 5.98 -2.01 -30.06
C GLU A 367 6.52 -0.74 -29.43
N THR A 368 5.73 0.32 -29.55
CA THR A 368 5.84 1.54 -28.74
C THR A 368 4.94 1.41 -27.50
N VAL A 369 5.55 1.52 -26.33
CA VAL A 369 4.87 1.38 -25.04
C VAL A 369 4.88 2.70 -24.28
N ILE A 370 3.74 3.06 -23.68
CA ILE A 370 3.64 4.15 -22.71
C ILE A 370 3.49 3.54 -21.31
N ASP A 371 4.34 3.95 -20.38
CA ASP A 371 4.27 3.63 -18.95
C ASP A 371 3.82 4.88 -18.17
N ALA A 372 2.57 4.92 -17.81
CA ALA A 372 1.98 5.99 -17.02
C ALA A 372 2.19 5.73 -15.51
N TYR A 373 2.60 6.76 -14.77
CA TYR A 373 3.02 6.68 -13.37
C TYR A 373 4.30 5.87 -13.16
N CYS A 374 5.31 6.07 -14.02
CA CYS A 374 6.48 5.20 -14.11
C CYS A 374 7.42 5.22 -12.88
N GLY A 375 7.27 6.19 -11.95
CA GLY A 375 8.13 6.31 -10.78
C GLY A 375 9.61 6.43 -11.17
N ILE A 376 10.46 5.62 -10.57
CA ILE A 376 11.90 5.53 -10.89
C ILE A 376 12.19 4.64 -12.12
N GLY A 377 11.17 4.36 -12.94
CA GLY A 377 11.29 3.59 -14.17
C GLY A 377 11.28 2.08 -13.99
N THR A 378 10.80 1.55 -12.87
CA THR A 378 10.92 0.11 -12.60
C THR A 378 10.20 -0.74 -13.64
N ILE A 379 8.93 -0.48 -13.94
CA ILE A 379 8.18 -1.20 -14.99
C ILE A 379 8.71 -0.83 -16.38
N SER A 380 8.98 0.47 -16.61
CA SER A 380 9.51 0.95 -17.91
C SER A 380 10.74 0.17 -18.36
N LEU A 381 11.70 -0.09 -17.44
CA LEU A 381 12.95 -0.78 -17.79
C LEU A 381 12.73 -2.28 -18.01
N PHE A 382 11.75 -2.90 -17.37
CA PHE A 382 11.33 -4.28 -17.70
C PHE A 382 10.73 -4.36 -19.11
N LEU A 383 9.84 -3.42 -19.46
CA LEU A 383 9.24 -3.34 -20.79
C LEU A 383 10.26 -3.06 -21.87
N ALA A 384 11.24 -2.19 -21.59
CA ALA A 384 12.27 -1.79 -22.55
C ALA A 384 13.17 -2.93 -23.04
N GLN A 385 13.25 -4.03 -22.29
CA GLN A 385 13.98 -5.22 -22.72
C GLN A 385 13.29 -5.93 -23.91
N HIS A 386 12.00 -5.63 -24.16
CA HIS A 386 11.16 -6.35 -25.11
C HIS A 386 10.39 -5.42 -26.07
N ALA A 387 10.54 -4.09 -25.96
CA ALA A 387 9.88 -3.08 -26.78
C ALA A 387 10.86 -2.39 -27.71
N ASP A 388 10.38 -1.83 -28.83
CA ASP A 388 11.18 -0.90 -29.66
C ASP A 388 11.43 0.41 -28.91
N GLN A 389 10.38 1.01 -28.36
CA GLN A 389 10.47 2.27 -27.65
C GLN A 389 9.54 2.28 -26.43
N VAL A 390 10.01 2.81 -25.29
CA VAL A 390 9.21 3.04 -24.09
C VAL A 390 9.20 4.53 -23.74
N TYR A 391 8.02 5.06 -23.43
CA TYR A 391 7.81 6.43 -22.93
C TYR A 391 7.27 6.35 -21.51
N GLY A 392 8.05 6.83 -20.52
CA GLY A 392 7.66 6.88 -19.13
C GLY A 392 7.28 8.30 -18.69
N VAL A 393 6.20 8.46 -17.94
CA VAL A 393 5.79 9.73 -17.37
C VAL A 393 5.51 9.62 -15.87
N GLU A 394 6.01 10.60 -15.10
CA GLU A 394 5.85 10.68 -13.65
C GLU A 394 5.84 12.16 -13.24
N ILE A 395 4.99 12.50 -12.27
CA ILE A 395 4.83 13.88 -11.79
C ILE A 395 6.00 14.31 -10.89
N VAL A 396 6.67 13.36 -10.24
CA VAL A 396 7.77 13.61 -9.31
C VAL A 396 9.08 13.76 -10.10
N LYS A 397 9.62 14.96 -10.12
CA LYS A 397 10.85 15.28 -10.88
C LYS A 397 12.04 14.41 -10.48
N GLU A 398 12.26 14.24 -9.18
CA GLU A 398 13.36 13.44 -8.63
C GLU A 398 13.25 11.96 -9.04
N ALA A 399 12.03 11.43 -9.12
CA ALA A 399 11.81 10.07 -9.60
C ALA A 399 12.18 9.91 -11.09
N ILE A 400 11.93 10.91 -11.92
CA ILE A 400 12.36 10.92 -13.33
C ILE A 400 13.88 11.03 -13.47
N GLU A 401 14.54 11.79 -12.60
CA GLU A 401 16.01 11.85 -12.57
C GLU A 401 16.59 10.47 -12.21
N ASP A 402 16.03 9.80 -11.22
CA ASP A 402 16.37 8.43 -10.86
C ASP A 402 16.08 7.46 -12.03
N ALA A 403 14.93 7.58 -12.71
CA ALA A 403 14.57 6.73 -13.85
C ALA A 403 15.57 6.83 -15.01
N ARG A 404 15.98 8.05 -15.35
CA ARG A 404 17.02 8.31 -16.39
C ARG A 404 18.36 7.72 -15.98
N SER A 405 18.72 7.86 -14.71
CA SER A 405 19.95 7.29 -14.17
C SER A 405 19.92 5.76 -14.22
N ASN A 406 18.79 5.14 -13.86
CA ASN A 406 18.58 3.71 -13.93
C ASN A 406 18.62 3.18 -15.38
N ALA A 407 18.01 3.88 -16.33
CA ALA A 407 18.11 3.52 -17.75
C ALA A 407 19.57 3.54 -18.24
N LYS A 408 20.31 4.58 -17.90
CA LYS A 408 21.74 4.70 -18.23
C LYS A 408 22.57 3.60 -17.57
N LEU A 409 22.29 3.28 -16.29
CA LEU A 409 22.96 2.23 -15.52
C LEU A 409 22.85 0.87 -16.22
N ASN A 410 21.71 0.61 -16.87
CA ASN A 410 21.43 -0.63 -17.59
C ASN A 410 21.73 -0.55 -19.11
N GLY A 411 22.30 0.53 -19.62
CA GLY A 411 22.60 0.71 -21.04
C GLY A 411 21.36 0.78 -21.94
N MET A 412 20.19 1.08 -21.39
CA MET A 412 18.91 1.13 -22.11
C MET A 412 18.73 2.51 -22.76
N ASN A 413 18.79 2.56 -24.09
CA ASN A 413 18.69 3.78 -24.88
C ASN A 413 17.31 3.98 -25.53
N ASN A 414 16.45 2.95 -25.46
CA ASN A 414 15.10 2.93 -26.01
C ASN A 414 14.02 3.36 -25.00
N VAL A 415 14.40 4.09 -23.96
CA VAL A 415 13.47 4.63 -22.95
C VAL A 415 13.59 6.13 -22.89
N LYS A 416 12.47 6.82 -22.92
CA LYS A 416 12.37 8.27 -22.73
C LYS A 416 11.49 8.58 -21.55
N PHE A 417 11.97 9.48 -20.66
CA PHE A 417 11.23 9.85 -19.46
C PHE A 417 10.90 11.34 -19.45
N GLU A 418 9.66 11.69 -19.10
CA GLU A 418 9.18 13.05 -19.00
C GLU A 418 8.53 13.34 -17.64
N VAL A 419 8.81 14.53 -17.08
CA VAL A 419 8.20 15.00 -15.85
C VAL A 419 6.85 15.65 -16.16
N GLY A 420 5.80 15.18 -15.53
CA GLY A 420 4.46 15.77 -15.65
C GLY A 420 3.36 14.85 -15.20
N ALA A 421 2.15 15.37 -15.13
CA ALA A 421 0.97 14.54 -14.87
C ALA A 421 0.64 13.73 -16.14
N SER A 422 0.37 12.44 -15.97
CA SER A 422 0.10 11.53 -17.09
C SER A 422 -1.06 12.02 -17.96
N GLU A 423 -2.09 12.55 -17.32
CA GLU A 423 -3.29 13.13 -17.95
C GLU A 423 -3.05 14.43 -18.76
N ASP A 424 -1.87 15.03 -18.62
CA ASP A 424 -1.46 16.23 -19.39
C ASP A 424 -0.39 15.89 -20.43
N VAL A 425 0.53 14.99 -20.11
CA VAL A 425 1.68 14.63 -20.96
C VAL A 425 1.28 13.68 -22.08
N ILE A 426 0.50 12.64 -21.78
CA ILE A 426 0.15 11.62 -22.77
C ILE A 426 -0.71 12.20 -23.91
N PRO A 427 -1.72 13.08 -23.69
CA PRO A 427 -2.40 13.76 -24.78
C PRO A 427 -1.48 14.55 -25.68
N ARG A 428 -0.51 15.26 -25.10
CA ARG A 428 0.50 16.02 -25.86
C ARG A 428 1.39 15.11 -26.72
N TRP A 429 1.78 13.94 -26.21
CA TRP A 429 2.51 12.94 -26.99
C TRP A 429 1.69 12.44 -28.19
N LYS A 430 0.39 12.23 -28.01
CA LYS A 430 -0.54 11.91 -29.11
C LYS A 430 -0.57 13.02 -30.16
N GLU A 431 -0.65 14.31 -29.76
CA GLU A 431 -0.60 15.45 -30.68
C GLU A 431 0.73 15.53 -31.44
N GLN A 432 1.82 15.05 -30.83
CA GLN A 432 3.16 14.95 -31.46
C GLN A 432 3.32 13.75 -32.38
N GLY A 433 2.27 12.93 -32.54
CA GLY A 433 2.26 11.75 -33.41
C GLY A 433 2.87 10.49 -32.76
N ILE A 434 2.97 10.46 -31.43
CA ILE A 434 3.37 9.23 -30.72
C ILE A 434 2.13 8.34 -30.63
N GLU A 435 2.17 7.21 -31.33
CA GLU A 435 1.16 6.16 -31.28
C GLU A 435 1.67 5.05 -30.37
N ALA A 436 0.85 4.62 -29.41
CA ALA A 436 1.20 3.55 -28.48
C ALA A 436 0.45 2.26 -28.87
N ASP A 437 1.19 1.18 -29.02
CA ASP A 437 0.62 -0.16 -29.19
C ASP A 437 0.10 -0.70 -27.86
N VAL A 438 0.81 -0.37 -26.79
CA VAL A 438 0.51 -0.78 -25.41
C VAL A 438 0.61 0.41 -24.46
N ILE A 439 -0.36 0.55 -23.58
CA ILE A 439 -0.27 1.47 -22.43
C ILE A 439 -0.29 0.65 -21.15
N VAL A 440 0.72 0.85 -20.31
CA VAL A 440 0.81 0.28 -18.96
C VAL A 440 0.52 1.39 -17.95
N VAL A 441 -0.31 1.09 -16.96
CA VAL A 441 -0.63 2.03 -15.87
C VAL A 441 -0.41 1.36 -14.52
N ASP A 442 0.24 2.07 -13.58
CA ASP A 442 0.39 1.67 -12.17
C ASP A 442 0.01 2.86 -11.26
N PRO A 443 -1.29 3.22 -11.21
CA PRO A 443 -1.74 4.40 -10.51
C PRO A 443 -1.67 4.23 -8.98
N PRO A 444 -1.65 5.34 -8.22
CA PRO A 444 -1.78 5.31 -6.77
C PRO A 444 -3.13 4.72 -6.34
N ARG A 445 -3.31 4.47 -5.03
CA ARG A 445 -4.52 3.85 -4.45
C ARG A 445 -5.86 4.46 -4.86
N LYS A 446 -5.89 5.71 -5.33
CA LYS A 446 -7.10 6.38 -5.82
C LYS A 446 -7.54 5.93 -7.23
N GLY A 447 -6.71 5.16 -7.93
CA GLY A 447 -6.89 4.76 -9.33
C GLY A 447 -6.40 5.82 -10.32
N CYS A 448 -6.66 5.61 -11.61
CA CYS A 448 -6.31 6.56 -12.67
C CYS A 448 -7.13 7.85 -12.56
N ASP A 449 -6.54 8.95 -13.02
CA ASP A 449 -7.29 10.17 -13.26
C ASP A 449 -8.30 9.93 -14.42
N PRO A 450 -9.55 10.42 -14.31
CA PRO A 450 -10.55 10.24 -15.38
C PRO A 450 -10.06 10.74 -16.74
N ARG A 451 -9.31 11.84 -16.81
CA ARG A 451 -8.76 12.37 -18.08
C ARG A 451 -7.74 11.42 -18.71
N LEU A 452 -6.98 10.66 -17.89
CA LEU A 452 -6.09 9.64 -18.42
C LEU A 452 -6.88 8.47 -19.01
N LEU A 453 -7.96 8.04 -18.36
CA LEU A 453 -8.84 7.00 -18.91
C LEU A 453 -9.44 7.45 -20.25
N ASP A 454 -9.93 8.69 -20.33
CA ASP A 454 -10.44 9.28 -21.58
C ASP A 454 -9.34 9.29 -22.67
N THR A 455 -8.11 9.66 -22.33
CA THR A 455 -6.96 9.66 -23.25
C THR A 455 -6.65 8.25 -23.77
N ILE A 456 -6.69 7.23 -22.91
CA ILE A 456 -6.50 5.83 -23.32
C ILE A 456 -7.59 5.42 -24.32
N LEU A 457 -8.85 5.78 -24.06
CA LEU A 457 -9.98 5.50 -24.95
C LEU A 457 -9.87 6.23 -26.30
N GLU A 458 -9.24 7.40 -26.33
CA GLU A 458 -8.99 8.15 -27.57
C GLU A 458 -7.78 7.64 -28.36
N MET A 459 -6.70 7.23 -27.68
CA MET A 459 -5.48 6.69 -28.30
C MET A 459 -5.72 5.29 -28.87
N LYS A 460 -6.59 4.51 -28.21
CA LYS A 460 -6.96 3.15 -28.62
C LYS A 460 -5.76 2.20 -28.79
N PRO A 461 -4.82 2.11 -27.84
CA PRO A 461 -3.79 1.08 -27.93
C PRO A 461 -4.44 -0.30 -28.03
N GLU A 462 -3.80 -1.23 -28.72
CA GLU A 462 -4.31 -2.60 -28.87
C GLU A 462 -4.49 -3.27 -27.51
N ARG A 463 -3.56 -2.99 -26.57
CA ARG A 463 -3.55 -3.55 -25.22
C ARG A 463 -3.36 -2.47 -24.17
N VAL A 464 -4.05 -2.65 -23.05
CA VAL A 464 -3.80 -1.91 -21.82
C VAL A 464 -3.45 -2.92 -20.73
N VAL A 465 -2.35 -2.69 -20.03
CA VAL A 465 -1.98 -3.47 -18.85
C VAL A 465 -2.14 -2.59 -17.62
N TYR A 466 -3.02 -2.99 -16.72
CA TYR A 466 -3.33 -2.22 -15.51
C TYR A 466 -2.75 -2.93 -14.28
N VAL A 467 -1.75 -2.33 -13.66
CA VAL A 467 -1.22 -2.76 -12.35
C VAL A 467 -1.96 -1.99 -11.25
N SER A 468 -2.37 -2.65 -10.17
CA SER A 468 -3.18 -2.01 -9.13
C SER A 468 -2.94 -2.59 -7.75
N CYS A 469 -2.79 -1.71 -6.77
CA CYS A 469 -2.75 -2.04 -5.34
C CYS A 469 -4.13 -1.94 -4.64
N ASN A 470 -5.21 -1.64 -5.37
CA ASN A 470 -6.55 -1.46 -4.80
C ASN A 470 -7.64 -2.02 -5.72
N ALA A 471 -8.17 -3.18 -5.38
CA ALA A 471 -9.20 -3.85 -6.16
C ALA A 471 -10.48 -3.01 -6.38
N SER A 472 -10.84 -2.12 -5.45
CA SER A 472 -12.06 -1.30 -5.58
C SER A 472 -11.92 -0.22 -6.66
N THR A 473 -10.79 0.50 -6.68
CA THR A 473 -10.53 1.51 -7.72
C THR A 473 -10.21 0.86 -9.05
N LEU A 474 -9.53 -0.29 -9.06
CA LEU A 474 -9.34 -1.12 -10.24
C LEU A 474 -10.68 -1.46 -10.88
N ALA A 475 -11.62 -2.03 -10.13
CA ALA A 475 -12.93 -2.43 -10.66
C ALA A 475 -13.72 -1.26 -11.26
N ARG A 476 -13.63 -0.07 -10.65
CA ARG A 476 -14.22 1.17 -11.18
C ARG A 476 -13.61 1.57 -12.52
N ASP A 477 -12.29 1.57 -12.61
CA ASP A 477 -11.56 2.03 -13.79
C ASP A 477 -11.72 1.03 -14.96
N LEU A 478 -11.71 -0.27 -14.65
CA LEU A 478 -12.00 -1.32 -15.63
C LEU A 478 -13.41 -1.18 -16.23
N ARG A 479 -14.41 -0.78 -15.43
CA ARG A 479 -15.77 -0.53 -15.95
C ARG A 479 -15.76 0.59 -17.00
N VAL A 480 -15.03 1.69 -16.73
CA VAL A 480 -14.90 2.81 -17.68
C VAL A 480 -14.25 2.35 -18.99
N LEU A 481 -13.15 1.59 -18.90
CA LEU A 481 -12.45 1.09 -20.09
C LEU A 481 -13.30 0.09 -20.88
N GLU A 482 -14.05 -0.79 -20.20
CA GLU A 482 -14.96 -1.72 -20.86
C GLU A 482 -16.11 -1.03 -21.58
N ASP A 483 -16.71 -0.01 -20.95
CA ASP A 483 -17.77 0.82 -21.57
C ASP A 483 -17.21 1.59 -22.77
N GLY A 484 -15.93 1.96 -22.73
CA GLY A 484 -15.22 2.67 -23.79
C GLY A 484 -14.67 1.80 -24.93
N GLY A 485 -14.94 0.48 -24.92
CA GLY A 485 -14.60 -0.39 -26.05
C GLY A 485 -13.47 -1.38 -25.81
N TYR A 486 -12.94 -1.45 -24.61
CA TYR A 486 -12.01 -2.52 -24.23
C TYR A 486 -12.76 -3.76 -23.72
N ARG A 487 -12.05 -4.86 -23.63
CA ARG A 487 -12.46 -6.07 -22.95
C ARG A 487 -11.39 -6.43 -21.91
N THR A 488 -11.78 -6.57 -20.67
CA THR A 488 -10.94 -7.15 -19.63
C THR A 488 -10.87 -8.66 -19.86
N VAL A 489 -9.69 -9.16 -20.15
CA VAL A 489 -9.47 -10.57 -20.51
C VAL A 489 -9.16 -11.37 -19.25
N GLU A 490 -8.13 -10.95 -18.53
CA GLU A 490 -7.58 -11.70 -17.42
C GLU A 490 -7.10 -10.77 -16.30
N VAL A 491 -7.28 -11.20 -15.06
CA VAL A 491 -6.78 -10.55 -13.86
C VAL A 491 -5.91 -11.54 -13.11
N GLN A 492 -4.66 -11.19 -12.87
CA GLN A 492 -3.72 -11.95 -12.07
C GLN A 492 -3.47 -11.24 -10.73
N PRO A 493 -4.06 -11.74 -9.63
CA PRO A 493 -3.70 -11.29 -8.29
C PRO A 493 -2.30 -11.79 -7.90
N VAL A 494 -1.53 -10.94 -7.21
CA VAL A 494 -0.18 -11.25 -6.71
C VAL A 494 -0.10 -10.86 -5.24
N ASP A 495 0.39 -11.76 -4.41
CA ASP A 495 0.58 -11.49 -2.99
C ASP A 495 1.93 -10.81 -2.72
N MET A 496 1.97 -9.50 -2.96
CA MET A 496 3.13 -8.66 -2.67
C MET A 496 3.40 -8.49 -1.18
N PHE A 497 2.36 -8.69 -0.35
CA PHE A 497 2.40 -8.41 1.09
C PHE A 497 1.77 -9.56 1.89
N PRO A 498 2.44 -10.73 1.95
CA PRO A 498 2.00 -11.84 2.80
C PRO A 498 1.67 -11.41 4.23
N HIS A 499 0.67 -12.06 4.83
CA HIS A 499 0.17 -11.81 6.19
C HIS A 499 -0.56 -10.47 6.39
N THR A 500 -0.74 -9.68 5.32
CA THR A 500 -1.53 -8.45 5.33
C THR A 500 -2.74 -8.56 4.41
N VAL A 501 -3.69 -7.62 4.57
CA VAL A 501 -4.89 -7.56 3.73
C VAL A 501 -4.64 -7.07 2.29
N HIS A 502 -3.45 -6.64 1.97
CA HIS A 502 -3.15 -6.07 0.66
C HIS A 502 -2.98 -7.15 -0.41
N VAL A 503 -3.45 -6.85 -1.60
CA VAL A 503 -3.28 -7.64 -2.81
C VAL A 503 -2.97 -6.70 -3.98
N GLU A 504 -1.98 -7.03 -4.77
CA GLU A 504 -1.69 -6.39 -6.05
C GLU A 504 -2.34 -7.20 -7.17
N CYS A 505 -2.67 -6.53 -8.26
CA CYS A 505 -3.19 -7.18 -9.46
C CYS A 505 -2.48 -6.65 -10.68
N THR A 506 -2.24 -7.50 -11.67
CA THR A 506 -2.00 -7.07 -13.04
C THR A 506 -3.15 -7.57 -13.92
N VAL A 507 -3.61 -6.73 -14.85
CA VAL A 507 -4.81 -6.95 -15.63
C VAL A 507 -4.51 -6.73 -17.11
N LEU A 508 -4.94 -7.67 -17.94
CA LEU A 508 -4.89 -7.54 -19.38
C LEU A 508 -6.23 -7.06 -19.93
N LEU A 509 -6.21 -5.93 -20.64
CA LEU A 509 -7.32 -5.47 -21.46
C LEU A 509 -6.91 -5.46 -22.94
N LYS A 510 -7.82 -5.88 -23.80
CA LYS A 510 -7.68 -5.81 -25.27
C LYS A 510 -8.73 -4.90 -25.88
N LEU A 511 -8.36 -4.13 -26.88
CA LEU A 511 -9.31 -3.32 -27.64
C LEU A 511 -10.26 -4.26 -28.42
N ARG A 512 -11.58 -4.03 -28.34
CA ARG A 512 -12.54 -4.85 -29.08
C ARG A 512 -12.40 -4.64 -30.58
N GLY A 513 -12.23 -5.73 -31.32
CA GLY A 513 -12.04 -5.68 -32.77
C GLY A 513 -10.58 -5.55 -33.23
N ALA A 514 -9.61 -5.47 -32.32
CA ALA A 514 -8.22 -5.70 -32.66
C ALA A 514 -8.04 -7.16 -33.13
N LYS A 515 -7.19 -7.37 -34.13
CA LYS A 515 -6.89 -8.73 -34.61
C LYS A 515 -6.08 -9.46 -33.52
N ASP A 516 -6.50 -10.69 -33.20
CA ASP A 516 -5.74 -11.58 -32.28
C ASP A 516 -4.36 -11.93 -32.85
#